data_2fe6b9dcaad92c404e1e5335662c8931
#
_entry.id   2fe6b9dcaad92c404e1e5335662c8931
#
_cell.length_a   1.000
_cell.length_b   1.000
_cell.length_c   1.000
_cell.angle_alpha   90.00
_cell.angle_beta   90.00
_cell.angle_gamma   90.00
#
_symmetry.space_group_name_H-M   'P 1'
#
loop_
_entity.id
_entity.type
_entity.pdbx_description
1 polymer ?
#
loop_
_entity_poly.entity_id
_entity_poly.type
_entity_poly.pdbx_seq_one_letter_code
_entity_poly.pdbx_strand_id
1 'polypeptide(L)'
;QALTQYANYFLFEKLGYDKKYDQDEAFIATMEAVKRELLGQYALTQEIKDIQATQEECEAYYNEHKAMFVKEAKATAKHILTETEEESKKVLEEIESGAKTFEDAAKEYSKCPSKAQGGSLGTFGRGQMVKEFDEAVFTAEVGKIIGPVKTDFGYHLICVDELTGGEQSEFAEVYPQIMQQLTTEAQNKKYMEVRQAMIEKYGLEFK
;
A
#
# COMPACT_ATOMS: atom_id res chain seq x y z
N GLN A 1 24.85 -9.20 -30.20
CA GLN A 1 23.41 -9.21 -30.59
C GLN A 1 22.93 -7.81 -30.99
N ALA A 2 23.15 -6.73 -30.20
CA ALA A 2 22.72 -5.37 -30.53
C ALA A 2 23.31 -4.84 -31.87
N LEU A 3 24.58 -5.08 -32.12
CA LEU A 3 25.25 -4.66 -33.35
C LEU A 3 24.70 -5.37 -34.59
N THR A 4 24.38 -6.65 -34.49
CA THR A 4 23.77 -7.44 -35.57
C THR A 4 22.36 -6.95 -35.88
N GLN A 5 21.58 -6.63 -34.84
CA GLN A 5 20.24 -6.09 -35.00
C GLN A 5 20.25 -4.71 -35.67
N TYR A 6 21.16 -3.83 -35.25
CA TYR A 6 21.34 -2.52 -35.87
C TYR A 6 21.76 -2.61 -37.33
N ALA A 7 22.72 -3.51 -37.67
CA ALA A 7 23.14 -3.75 -39.06
C ALA A 7 21.97 -4.24 -39.94
N ASN A 8 21.10 -5.12 -39.40
CA ASN A 8 19.94 -5.59 -40.15
C ASN A 8 18.96 -4.45 -40.43
N TYR A 9 18.65 -3.58 -39.47
CA TYR A 9 17.79 -2.41 -39.72
C TYR A 9 18.36 -1.51 -40.82
N PHE A 10 19.66 -1.23 -40.79
CA PHE A 10 20.32 -0.44 -41.83
C PHE A 10 20.24 -1.07 -43.21
N LEU A 11 20.48 -2.39 -43.34
CA LEU A 11 20.38 -3.10 -44.60
C LEU A 11 18.96 -3.08 -45.18
N PHE A 12 17.95 -3.30 -44.35
CA PHE A 12 16.54 -3.26 -44.82
C PHE A 12 16.07 -1.84 -45.11
N GLU A 13 16.57 -0.83 -44.40
CA GLU A 13 16.35 0.58 -44.74
C GLU A 13 16.86 0.87 -46.17
N LYS A 14 18.10 0.44 -46.49
CA LYS A 14 18.68 0.61 -47.86
C LYS A 14 17.86 -0.10 -48.90
N LEU A 15 17.45 -1.35 -48.64
CA LEU A 15 16.56 -2.09 -49.56
C LEU A 15 15.24 -1.34 -49.78
N GLY A 16 14.69 -0.72 -48.71
CA GLY A 16 13.47 0.10 -48.81
C GLY A 16 13.61 1.26 -49.80
N TYR A 17 14.72 2.00 -49.72
CA TYR A 17 15.01 3.09 -50.67
C TYR A 17 15.28 2.56 -52.10
N ASP A 18 16.05 1.48 -52.24
CA ASP A 18 16.34 0.88 -53.55
C ASP A 18 15.07 0.41 -54.27
N LYS A 19 14.09 -0.07 -53.49
CA LYS A 19 12.78 -0.50 -53.99
C LYS A 19 11.74 0.61 -54.02
N LYS A 20 12.06 1.82 -53.60
CA LYS A 20 11.19 3.01 -53.49
C LYS A 20 9.94 2.75 -52.63
N TYR A 21 10.06 1.91 -51.60
CA TYR A 21 8.97 1.67 -50.64
C TYR A 21 8.63 2.90 -49.82
N ASP A 22 9.57 3.84 -49.67
CA ASP A 22 9.36 5.17 -49.06
C ASP A 22 8.37 6.04 -49.84
N GLN A 23 8.09 5.70 -51.12
CA GLN A 23 7.14 6.37 -51.99
C GLN A 23 5.80 5.61 -52.15
N ASP A 24 5.68 4.47 -51.48
CA ASP A 24 4.44 3.68 -51.50
C ASP A 24 3.36 4.39 -50.68
N GLU A 25 2.14 4.46 -51.24
CA GLU A 25 1.01 5.18 -50.61
C GLU A 25 0.66 4.61 -49.24
N ALA A 26 0.74 3.30 -49.04
CA ALA A 26 0.43 2.67 -47.76
C ALA A 26 1.49 3.00 -46.73
N PHE A 27 2.78 3.04 -47.12
CA PHE A 27 3.87 3.47 -46.25
C PHE A 27 3.71 4.94 -45.84
N ILE A 28 3.45 5.83 -46.82
CA ILE A 28 3.24 7.26 -46.56
C ILE A 28 2.06 7.48 -45.61
N ALA A 29 0.94 6.81 -45.84
CA ALA A 29 -0.23 6.90 -44.97
C ALA A 29 0.06 6.44 -43.54
N THR A 30 0.83 5.36 -43.39
CA THR A 30 1.27 4.85 -42.10
C THR A 30 2.17 5.85 -41.40
N MET A 31 3.16 6.42 -42.11
CA MET A 31 4.07 7.44 -41.54
C MET A 31 3.33 8.68 -41.09
N GLU A 32 2.35 9.17 -41.85
CA GLU A 32 1.53 10.31 -41.46
C GLU A 32 0.63 10.02 -40.24
N ALA A 33 0.16 8.76 -40.10
CA ALA A 33 -0.58 8.35 -38.89
C ALA A 33 0.33 8.34 -37.66
N VAL A 34 1.50 7.71 -37.76
CA VAL A 34 2.50 7.67 -36.67
C VAL A 34 2.97 9.08 -36.28
N LYS A 35 3.22 9.95 -37.27
CA LYS A 35 3.61 11.34 -37.04
C LYS A 35 2.53 12.11 -36.28
N ARG A 36 1.25 11.95 -36.60
CA ARG A 36 0.14 12.59 -35.88
C ARG A 36 0.05 12.13 -34.45
N GLU A 37 0.16 10.83 -34.20
CA GLU A 37 0.13 10.25 -32.87
C GLU A 37 1.31 10.77 -32.03
N LEU A 38 2.53 10.68 -32.58
CA LEU A 38 3.75 11.13 -31.88
C LEU A 38 3.71 12.63 -31.60
N LEU A 39 3.22 13.45 -32.54
CA LEU A 39 3.07 14.88 -32.34
C LEU A 39 2.08 15.20 -31.22
N GLY A 40 0.96 14.48 -31.15
CA GLY A 40 -0.02 14.64 -30.09
C GLY A 40 0.56 14.31 -28.70
N GLN A 41 1.26 13.17 -28.61
CA GLN A 41 1.95 12.77 -27.37
C GLN A 41 3.04 13.75 -26.97
N TYR A 42 3.85 14.20 -27.93
CA TYR A 42 4.91 15.17 -27.68
C TYR A 42 4.34 16.51 -27.22
N ALA A 43 3.30 17.03 -27.89
CA ALA A 43 2.65 18.29 -27.51
C ALA A 43 2.11 18.22 -26.08
N LEU A 44 1.40 17.14 -25.71
CA LEU A 44 0.94 16.93 -24.34
C LEU A 44 2.10 16.92 -23.35
N THR A 45 3.16 16.19 -23.66
CA THR A 45 4.36 16.14 -22.79
C THR A 45 4.96 17.53 -22.57
N GLN A 46 5.03 18.38 -23.62
CA GLN A 46 5.53 19.74 -23.47
C GLN A 46 4.67 20.61 -22.55
N GLU A 47 3.35 20.40 -22.53
CA GLU A 47 2.43 21.16 -21.69
C GLU A 47 2.50 20.78 -20.21
N ILE A 48 2.94 19.56 -19.89
CA ILE A 48 2.92 19.04 -18.51
C ILE A 48 4.30 18.79 -17.89
N LYS A 49 5.38 18.74 -18.68
CA LYS A 49 6.73 18.32 -18.24
C LYS A 49 7.30 19.15 -17.08
N ASP A 50 6.95 20.44 -17.03
CA ASP A 50 7.49 21.38 -16.02
C ASP A 50 6.54 21.53 -14.81
N ILE A 51 5.45 20.76 -14.80
CA ILE A 51 4.49 20.76 -13.69
C ILE A 51 4.95 19.78 -12.62
N GLN A 52 5.30 20.32 -11.46
CA GLN A 52 5.62 19.61 -10.24
C GLN A 52 4.96 20.29 -9.07
N ALA A 53 4.50 19.52 -8.09
CA ALA A 53 4.07 20.07 -6.81
C ALA A 53 5.27 20.69 -6.08
N THR A 54 5.04 21.74 -5.33
CA THR A 54 6.07 22.37 -4.49
C THR A 54 6.17 21.68 -3.14
N GLN A 55 7.27 21.92 -2.44
CA GLN A 55 7.42 21.40 -1.08
C GLN A 55 6.34 21.96 -0.15
N GLU A 56 6.01 23.24 -0.29
CA GLU A 56 4.98 23.92 0.51
C GLU A 56 3.60 23.30 0.30
N GLU A 57 3.25 22.94 -0.92
CA GLU A 57 1.99 22.22 -1.22
C GLU A 57 1.98 20.83 -0.57
N CYS A 58 3.10 20.12 -0.61
CA CYS A 58 3.23 18.81 0.03
C CYS A 58 3.12 18.91 1.56
N GLU A 59 3.73 19.92 2.18
CA GLU A 59 3.63 20.14 3.62
C GLU A 59 2.19 20.52 4.03
N ALA A 60 1.53 21.37 3.25
CA ALA A 60 0.13 21.71 3.47
C ALA A 60 -0.78 20.47 3.39
N TYR A 61 -0.61 19.67 2.34
CA TYR A 61 -1.35 18.42 2.16
C TYR A 61 -1.14 17.45 3.31
N TYR A 62 0.11 17.23 3.72
CA TYR A 62 0.45 16.38 4.86
C TYR A 62 -0.24 16.86 6.15
N ASN A 63 -0.18 18.18 6.42
CA ASN A 63 -0.76 18.75 7.63
C ASN A 63 -2.29 18.65 7.66
N GLU A 64 -2.95 18.82 6.52
CA GLU A 64 -4.40 18.69 6.38
C GLU A 64 -4.87 17.24 6.48
N HIS A 65 -4.04 16.29 6.02
CA HIS A 65 -4.42 14.87 5.90
C HIS A 65 -3.63 13.95 6.83
N LYS A 66 -3.16 14.45 7.98
CA LYS A 66 -2.33 13.68 8.93
C LYS A 66 -2.88 12.30 9.27
N ALA A 67 -4.20 12.18 9.42
CA ALA A 67 -4.83 10.90 9.72
C ALA A 67 -4.61 9.82 8.65
N MET A 68 -4.30 10.20 7.41
CA MET A 68 -4.00 9.26 6.31
C MET A 68 -2.56 8.72 6.38
N PHE A 69 -1.68 9.37 7.14
CA PHE A 69 -0.26 9.06 7.24
C PHE A 69 0.10 8.44 8.59
N VAL A 70 -0.80 7.65 9.16
CA VAL A 70 -0.54 6.86 10.36
C VAL A 70 -0.11 5.47 9.94
N LYS A 71 1.01 4.99 10.48
CA LYS A 71 1.49 3.63 10.21
C LYS A 71 0.49 2.61 10.72
N GLU A 72 0.20 1.59 9.94
CA GLU A 72 -0.72 0.53 10.34
C GLU A 72 -0.21 -0.16 11.61
N ALA A 73 -1.02 -0.14 12.66
CA ALA A 73 -0.67 -0.81 13.90
C ALA A 73 -0.77 -2.33 13.74
N LYS A 74 0.29 -3.04 14.14
CA LYS A 74 0.37 -4.51 14.12
C LYS A 74 0.83 -5.01 15.48
N ALA A 75 0.26 -6.14 15.89
CA ALA A 75 0.63 -6.82 17.12
C ALA A 75 1.01 -8.27 16.82
N THR A 76 2.06 -8.75 17.47
CA THR A 76 2.36 -10.17 17.59
C THR A 76 2.00 -10.58 18.99
N ALA A 77 1.08 -11.54 19.14
CA ALA A 77 0.57 -11.94 20.43
C ALA A 77 0.29 -13.43 20.54
N LYS A 78 0.18 -13.89 21.75
CA LYS A 78 -0.28 -15.23 22.13
C LYS A 78 -1.40 -15.11 23.15
N HIS A 79 -2.31 -16.10 23.16
CA HIS A 79 -3.44 -16.10 24.08
C HIS A 79 -3.78 -17.48 24.63
N ILE A 80 -4.49 -17.47 25.75
CA ILE A 80 -5.14 -18.66 26.35
C ILE A 80 -6.63 -18.34 26.44
N LEU A 81 -7.47 -19.20 25.88
CA LEU A 81 -8.93 -19.08 25.93
C LEU A 81 -9.48 -20.11 26.94
N THR A 82 -10.24 -19.63 27.91
CA THR A 82 -10.95 -20.45 28.89
C THR A 82 -12.46 -20.21 28.83
N GLU A 83 -13.25 -21.11 29.43
CA GLU A 83 -14.70 -20.99 29.43
C GLU A 83 -15.21 -20.04 30.52
N THR A 84 -14.52 -20.03 31.69
CA THR A 84 -14.93 -19.23 32.83
C THR A 84 -13.83 -18.24 33.26
N GLU A 85 -14.25 -17.17 33.93
CA GLU A 85 -13.33 -16.19 34.50
C GLU A 85 -12.47 -16.80 35.60
N GLU A 86 -13.07 -17.68 36.42
CA GLU A 86 -12.37 -18.36 37.52
C GLU A 86 -11.25 -19.27 36.99
N GLU A 87 -11.51 -20.00 35.89
CA GLU A 87 -10.49 -20.81 35.23
C GLU A 87 -9.36 -19.93 34.70
N SER A 88 -9.69 -18.81 34.07
CA SER A 88 -8.72 -17.84 33.55
C SER A 88 -7.84 -17.27 34.66
N LYS A 89 -8.44 -16.85 35.79
CA LYS A 89 -7.70 -16.34 36.97
C LYS A 89 -6.75 -17.37 37.55
N LYS A 90 -7.21 -18.64 37.68
CA LYS A 90 -6.36 -19.73 38.16
C LYS A 90 -5.15 -19.95 37.25
N VAL A 91 -5.37 -19.97 35.93
CA VAL A 91 -4.28 -20.13 34.96
C VAL A 91 -3.28 -18.94 35.06
N LEU A 92 -3.79 -17.71 35.23
CA LEU A 92 -2.95 -16.55 35.43
C LEU A 92 -2.06 -16.67 36.69
N GLU A 93 -2.63 -17.11 37.82
CA GLU A 93 -1.89 -17.35 39.04
C GLU A 93 -0.78 -18.40 38.89
N GLU A 94 -1.06 -19.48 38.14
CA GLU A 94 -0.05 -20.52 37.87
C GLU A 94 1.12 -19.98 37.00
N ILE A 95 0.83 -19.05 36.08
CA ILE A 95 1.87 -18.42 35.25
C ILE A 95 2.65 -17.39 36.10
N GLU A 96 1.97 -16.51 36.82
CA GLU A 96 2.60 -15.46 37.63
C GLU A 96 3.46 -16.02 38.77
N SER A 97 3.06 -17.15 39.33
CA SER A 97 3.87 -17.85 40.34
C SER A 97 5.09 -18.59 39.77
N GLY A 98 5.21 -18.65 38.44
CA GLY A 98 6.27 -19.39 37.74
C GLY A 98 6.07 -20.91 37.75
N ALA A 99 4.90 -21.42 38.19
CA ALA A 99 4.60 -22.84 38.14
C ALA A 99 4.50 -23.40 36.71
N LYS A 100 4.10 -22.54 35.76
CA LYS A 100 4.04 -22.87 34.32
C LYS A 100 4.50 -21.69 33.48
N THR A 101 5.03 -22.01 32.27
CA THR A 101 5.20 -21.00 31.23
C THR A 101 3.84 -20.68 30.58
N PHE A 102 3.72 -19.55 29.92
CA PHE A 102 2.51 -19.19 29.19
C PHE A 102 2.19 -20.22 28.12
N GLU A 103 3.20 -20.69 27.40
CA GLU A 103 3.08 -21.70 26.34
C GLU A 103 2.60 -23.06 26.85
N ASP A 104 3.09 -23.50 28.02
CA ASP A 104 2.67 -24.75 28.62
C ASP A 104 1.24 -24.64 29.15
N ALA A 105 0.89 -23.53 29.78
CA ALA A 105 -0.48 -23.24 30.20
C ALA A 105 -1.43 -23.17 29.00
N ALA A 106 -1.01 -22.58 27.88
CA ALA A 106 -1.80 -22.55 26.64
C ALA A 106 -2.08 -23.96 26.10
N LYS A 107 -1.08 -24.84 26.06
CA LYS A 107 -1.24 -26.21 25.61
C LYS A 107 -2.20 -27.01 26.49
N GLU A 108 -2.17 -26.77 27.77
CA GLU A 108 -2.95 -27.52 28.76
C GLU A 108 -4.40 -27.00 28.87
N TYR A 109 -4.58 -25.70 29.00
CA TYR A 109 -5.87 -25.09 29.36
C TYR A 109 -6.63 -24.49 28.19
N SER A 110 -5.94 -24.01 27.15
CA SER A 110 -6.60 -23.27 26.09
C SER A 110 -7.59 -24.11 25.28
N LYS A 111 -8.77 -23.56 25.05
CA LYS A 111 -9.81 -24.14 24.17
C LYS A 111 -9.60 -23.73 22.70
N CYS A 112 -8.69 -22.76 22.43
CA CYS A 112 -8.38 -22.33 21.08
C CYS A 112 -7.44 -23.32 20.37
N PRO A 113 -7.60 -23.54 19.04
CA PRO A 113 -6.68 -24.36 18.25
C PRO A 113 -5.22 -23.90 18.30
N SER A 114 -4.96 -22.61 18.57
CA SER A 114 -3.61 -22.04 18.74
C SER A 114 -2.83 -22.69 19.89
N LYS A 115 -3.48 -23.39 20.79
CA LYS A 115 -2.81 -24.13 21.88
C LYS A 115 -1.69 -25.04 21.42
N ALA A 116 -1.83 -25.65 20.23
CA ALA A 116 -0.80 -26.52 19.66
C ALA A 116 0.54 -25.79 19.41
N GLN A 117 0.47 -24.45 19.28
CA GLN A 117 1.61 -23.57 19.06
C GLN A 117 1.85 -22.65 20.27
N GLY A 118 1.51 -23.13 21.49
CA GLY A 118 1.69 -22.37 22.72
C GLY A 118 0.82 -21.12 22.83
N GLY A 119 -0.31 -21.10 22.12
CA GLY A 119 -1.25 -19.98 22.09
C GLY A 119 -0.93 -18.91 21.07
N SER A 120 0.12 -19.05 20.25
CA SER A 120 0.54 -18.03 19.27
C SER A 120 -0.55 -17.75 18.22
N LEU A 121 -0.79 -16.48 17.97
CA LEU A 121 -1.70 -15.96 16.93
C LEU A 121 -0.93 -15.38 15.75
N GLY A 122 0.42 -15.32 15.84
CA GLY A 122 1.24 -14.62 14.85
C GLY A 122 1.02 -13.11 14.90
N THR A 123 1.33 -12.43 13.78
CA THR A 123 1.18 -10.99 13.63
C THR A 123 -0.14 -10.65 12.95
N PHE A 124 -0.87 -9.71 13.50
CA PHE A 124 -2.16 -9.24 12.96
C PHE A 124 -2.30 -7.73 13.12
N GLY A 125 -3.12 -7.11 12.26
CA GLY A 125 -3.46 -5.70 12.31
C GLY A 125 -4.74 -5.42 13.11
N ARG A 126 -5.00 -4.13 13.39
CA ARG A 126 -6.26 -3.71 14.02
C ARG A 126 -7.48 -4.18 13.22
N GLY A 127 -8.56 -4.55 13.96
CA GLY A 127 -9.82 -4.96 13.39
C GLY A 127 -9.85 -6.39 12.82
N GLN A 128 -8.76 -7.14 12.94
CA GLN A 128 -8.72 -8.56 12.53
C GLN A 128 -9.23 -9.50 13.63
N MET A 129 -9.31 -9.02 14.86
CA MET A 129 -9.82 -9.76 16.01
C MET A 129 -11.15 -9.15 16.48
N VAL A 130 -11.86 -9.84 17.38
CA VAL A 130 -13.07 -9.28 18.01
C VAL A 130 -12.71 -8.02 18.81
N LYS A 131 -13.64 -7.09 18.91
CA LYS A 131 -13.42 -5.73 19.40
C LYS A 131 -12.73 -5.68 20.77
N GLU A 132 -13.22 -6.45 21.72
CA GLU A 132 -12.72 -6.47 23.10
C GLU A 132 -11.28 -6.99 23.16
N PHE A 133 -10.96 -7.98 22.33
CA PHE A 133 -9.62 -8.51 22.22
C PHE A 133 -8.68 -7.52 21.53
N ASP A 134 -9.12 -6.91 20.43
CA ASP A 134 -8.36 -5.89 19.70
C ASP A 134 -8.03 -4.70 20.59
N GLU A 135 -9.01 -4.13 21.29
CA GLU A 135 -8.81 -3.02 22.21
C GLU A 135 -7.80 -3.37 23.33
N ALA A 136 -7.90 -4.57 23.88
CA ALA A 136 -6.98 -5.03 24.92
C ALA A 136 -5.55 -5.16 24.41
N VAL A 137 -5.35 -5.80 23.24
CA VAL A 137 -4.02 -6.02 22.64
C VAL A 137 -3.32 -4.70 22.32
N PHE A 138 -4.01 -3.78 21.63
CA PHE A 138 -3.38 -2.55 21.15
C PHE A 138 -3.22 -1.45 22.21
N THR A 139 -3.68 -1.71 23.45
CA THR A 139 -3.43 -0.86 24.61
C THR A 139 -2.51 -1.52 25.64
N ALA A 140 -2.10 -2.78 25.39
CA ALA A 140 -1.28 -3.56 26.29
C ALA A 140 0.16 -3.06 26.37
N GLU A 141 0.79 -3.29 27.49
CA GLU A 141 2.25 -3.19 27.63
C GLU A 141 2.90 -4.48 27.12
N VAL A 142 3.85 -4.36 26.19
CA VAL A 142 4.56 -5.49 25.60
C VAL A 142 5.25 -6.32 26.69
N GLY A 143 5.13 -7.64 26.60
CA GLY A 143 5.70 -8.61 27.54
C GLY A 143 4.87 -8.84 28.80
N LYS A 144 3.79 -8.06 29.02
CA LYS A 144 2.88 -8.30 30.16
C LYS A 144 1.69 -9.15 29.75
N ILE A 145 1.24 -9.98 30.68
CA ILE A 145 -0.01 -10.73 30.51
C ILE A 145 -1.17 -9.84 30.95
N ILE A 146 -2.16 -9.70 30.08
CA ILE A 146 -3.39 -8.98 30.37
C ILE A 146 -4.59 -9.95 30.36
N GLY A 147 -5.59 -9.62 31.16
CA GLY A 147 -6.80 -10.41 31.26
C GLY A 147 -7.15 -10.73 32.72
N PRO A 148 -8.25 -11.48 32.93
CA PRO A 148 -9.14 -12.07 31.91
C PRO A 148 -9.89 -11.03 31.06
N VAL A 149 -9.77 -11.10 29.73
CA VAL A 149 -10.53 -10.29 28.79
C VAL A 149 -11.74 -11.09 28.31
N LYS A 150 -12.94 -10.58 28.56
CA LYS A 150 -14.18 -11.26 28.14
C LYS A 150 -14.52 -10.97 26.69
N THR A 151 -14.84 -12.01 25.94
CA THR A 151 -15.40 -11.94 24.58
C THR A 151 -16.58 -12.92 24.47
N ASP A 152 -17.24 -12.95 23.31
CA ASP A 152 -18.28 -13.94 23.01
C ASP A 152 -17.76 -15.42 23.00
N PHE A 153 -16.44 -15.60 22.87
CA PHE A 153 -15.81 -16.91 22.86
C PHE A 153 -15.43 -17.43 24.27
N GLY A 154 -15.43 -16.56 25.28
CA GLY A 154 -15.00 -16.88 26.64
C GLY A 154 -14.07 -15.83 27.21
N TYR A 155 -13.12 -16.25 28.03
CA TYR A 155 -12.17 -15.39 28.72
C TYR A 155 -10.75 -15.63 28.21
N HIS A 156 -10.05 -14.55 27.89
CA HIS A 156 -8.71 -14.61 27.32
C HIS A 156 -7.67 -14.07 28.29
N LEU A 157 -6.58 -14.80 28.45
CA LEU A 157 -5.30 -14.26 28.90
C LEU A 157 -4.48 -13.96 27.64
N ILE A 158 -3.92 -12.79 27.53
CA ILE A 158 -3.22 -12.34 26.33
C ILE A 158 -1.83 -11.85 26.74
N CYS A 159 -0.80 -12.25 26.00
CA CYS A 159 0.53 -11.70 26.11
C CYS A 159 0.92 -11.13 24.74
N VAL A 160 1.21 -9.83 24.69
CA VAL A 160 1.67 -9.15 23.47
C VAL A 160 3.19 -9.23 23.44
N ASP A 161 3.73 -9.95 22.47
CA ASP A 161 5.18 -10.12 22.31
C ASP A 161 5.81 -8.92 21.57
N GLU A 162 5.05 -8.31 20.65
CA GLU A 162 5.48 -7.16 19.87
C GLU A 162 4.29 -6.28 19.48
N LEU A 163 4.49 -4.96 19.50
CA LEU A 163 3.53 -3.96 19.04
C LEU A 163 4.27 -2.96 18.16
N THR A 164 3.85 -2.80 16.91
CA THR A 164 4.47 -1.90 15.92
C THR A 164 3.42 -1.06 15.21
N GLY A 165 3.83 0.09 14.69
CA GLY A 165 2.93 1.01 13.99
C GLY A 165 2.01 1.78 14.95
N GLY A 166 1.00 2.42 14.38
CA GLY A 166 0.09 3.30 15.11
C GLY A 166 0.62 4.70 15.33
N GLU A 167 1.92 4.92 15.10
CA GLU A 167 2.53 6.25 15.17
C GLU A 167 2.32 7.04 13.86
N GLN A 168 2.30 8.37 13.97
CA GLN A 168 2.28 9.27 12.83
C GLN A 168 3.56 9.10 12.00
N SER A 169 3.41 8.88 10.68
CA SER A 169 4.56 8.92 9.77
C SER A 169 5.13 10.32 9.69
N GLU A 170 6.44 10.45 9.75
CA GLU A 170 7.09 11.74 9.58
C GLU A 170 6.93 12.24 8.14
N PHE A 171 6.83 13.57 7.96
CA PHE A 171 6.69 14.18 6.63
C PHE A 171 7.76 13.70 5.65
N ALA A 172 9.02 13.62 6.08
CA ALA A 172 10.12 13.17 5.24
C ALA A 172 9.95 11.74 4.69
N GLU A 173 9.28 10.85 5.44
CA GLU A 173 9.03 9.47 5.02
C GLU A 173 7.97 9.40 3.90
N VAL A 174 6.96 10.27 3.96
CA VAL A 174 5.82 10.27 3.04
C VAL A 174 5.91 11.32 1.93
N TYR A 175 6.86 12.25 2.05
CA TYR A 175 7.08 13.33 1.07
C TYR A 175 7.18 12.86 -0.39
N PRO A 176 7.97 11.80 -0.74
CA PRO A 176 8.04 11.34 -2.13
C PRO A 176 6.68 10.88 -2.68
N GLN A 177 5.88 10.23 -1.85
CA GLN A 177 4.54 9.76 -2.22
C GLN A 177 3.59 10.93 -2.43
N ILE A 178 3.58 11.91 -1.52
CA ILE A 178 2.75 13.12 -1.62
C ILE A 178 3.14 13.93 -2.86
N MET A 179 4.44 14.13 -3.08
CA MET A 179 4.98 14.83 -4.24
C MET A 179 4.50 14.20 -5.56
N GLN A 180 4.60 12.88 -5.67
CA GLN A 180 4.15 12.16 -6.84
C GLN A 180 2.64 12.30 -7.06
N GLN A 181 1.85 12.16 -5.99
CA GLN A 181 0.39 12.29 -6.04
C GLN A 181 -0.01 13.69 -6.52
N LEU A 182 0.43 14.74 -5.82
CA LEU A 182 0.06 16.13 -6.14
C LEU A 182 0.56 16.55 -7.53
N THR A 183 1.76 16.12 -7.93
CA THR A 183 2.28 16.34 -9.28
C THR A 183 1.37 15.70 -10.32
N THR A 184 0.96 14.44 -10.11
CA THR A 184 0.05 13.73 -11.03
C THR A 184 -1.31 14.43 -11.10
N GLU A 185 -1.85 14.89 -9.99
CA GLU A 185 -3.12 15.64 -9.94
C GLU A 185 -3.01 16.97 -10.70
N ALA A 186 -1.93 17.72 -10.49
CA ALA A 186 -1.67 18.98 -11.20
C ALA A 186 -1.49 18.76 -12.72
N GLN A 187 -0.77 17.73 -13.14
CA GLN A 187 -0.60 17.35 -14.54
C GLN A 187 -1.93 16.94 -15.17
N ASN A 188 -2.76 16.14 -14.47
CA ASN A 188 -4.08 15.75 -14.94
C ASN A 188 -5.01 16.97 -15.08
N LYS A 189 -4.98 17.91 -14.14
CA LYS A 189 -5.72 19.17 -14.23
C LYS A 189 -5.32 19.95 -15.47
N LYS A 190 -4.02 20.12 -15.70
CA LYS A 190 -3.50 20.80 -16.88
C LYS A 190 -3.90 20.10 -18.18
N TYR A 191 -3.83 18.77 -18.21
CA TYR A 191 -4.30 17.98 -19.35
C TYR A 191 -5.76 18.28 -19.68
N MET A 192 -6.63 18.31 -18.66
CA MET A 192 -8.06 18.59 -18.86
C MET A 192 -8.30 20.02 -19.35
N GLU A 193 -7.54 21.01 -18.83
CA GLU A 193 -7.61 22.41 -19.28
C GLU A 193 -7.19 22.55 -20.76
N VAL A 194 -6.05 21.98 -21.13
CA VAL A 194 -5.55 21.99 -22.53
C VAL A 194 -6.53 21.29 -23.45
N ARG A 195 -7.02 20.11 -23.04
CA ARG A 195 -8.02 19.34 -23.81
C ARG A 195 -9.29 20.18 -24.03
N GLN A 196 -9.82 20.83 -23.00
CA GLN A 196 -11.02 21.65 -23.10
C GLN A 196 -10.81 22.84 -24.05
N ALA A 197 -9.68 23.54 -23.88
CA ALA A 197 -9.33 24.65 -24.77
C ALA A 197 -9.21 24.24 -26.25
N MET A 198 -8.68 23.02 -26.52
CA MET A 198 -8.60 22.50 -27.89
C MET A 198 -9.96 22.11 -28.45
N ILE A 199 -10.84 21.52 -27.63
CA ILE A 199 -12.22 21.21 -28.01
C ILE A 199 -12.95 22.48 -28.44
N GLU A 200 -12.89 23.52 -27.63
CA GLU A 200 -13.51 24.81 -27.93
C GLU A 200 -12.94 25.46 -29.20
N LYS A 201 -11.60 25.46 -29.30
CA LYS A 201 -10.89 26.06 -30.45
C LYS A 201 -11.25 25.39 -31.78
N TYR A 202 -11.42 24.08 -31.80
CA TYR A 202 -11.67 23.31 -33.03
C TYR A 202 -13.12 22.88 -33.21
N GLY A 203 -14.02 23.24 -32.29
CA GLY A 203 -15.45 22.92 -32.36
C GLY A 203 -15.73 21.43 -32.36
N LEU A 204 -14.97 20.63 -31.58
CA LEU A 204 -15.14 19.18 -31.52
C LEU A 204 -16.28 18.80 -30.62
N GLU A 205 -17.23 17.97 -31.13
CA GLU A 205 -18.28 17.35 -30.31
C GLU A 205 -17.96 15.84 -30.18
N PHE A 206 -17.84 15.37 -28.94
CA PHE A 206 -17.74 13.94 -28.66
C PHE A 206 -19.15 13.38 -28.45
N LYS A 207 -19.55 12.51 -29.37
CA LYS A 207 -20.83 11.77 -29.28
C LYS A 207 -20.66 10.48 -28.50
#